data_14f575487db0a4b1da37854180ac9567
#
_entry.id   14f575487db0a4b1da37854180ac9567
#
_cell.length_a   1.000
_cell.length_b   1.000
_cell.length_c   1.000
_cell.angle_alpha   90.00
_cell.angle_beta   90.00
_cell.angle_gamma   90.00
#
_symmetry.space_group_name_H-M   'P 1'
#
loop_
_entity.id
_entity.type
_entity.pdbx_description
1 polymer ?
#
loop_
_entity_poly.entity_id
_entity_poly.type
_entity_poly.pdbx_seq_one_letter_code
_entity_poly.pdbx_strand_id
1 'polypeptide(L)'
;VTLLHGYMSEAEMQGLYRHEKIKAFINIAHGEGYGLPLFDAAIAGLPILTIGWSGQCDFLYVNEKNKKGKNRKKGKFLKVDFSVLPVQKEAHWQGVIEPDSQWAFAKEGSYKMALRKMKNEHHVYLGMATELAKSIKENFSEDAINQELYLPFCTTKEMVYTKANNNYTH
;
A
#
# COMPACT_ATOMS: atom_id res chain seq x y z
N VAL A 1 -10.33 -16.65 -16.04
CA VAL A 1 -9.93 -15.22 -15.82
C VAL A 1 -11.09 -14.36 -16.30
N THR A 2 -11.53 -13.43 -15.48
CA THR A 2 -12.59 -12.46 -15.80
C THR A 2 -11.97 -11.07 -15.83
N LEU A 3 -12.19 -10.32 -16.91
CA LEU A 3 -11.82 -8.92 -17.02
C LEU A 3 -13.01 -8.06 -16.61
N LEU A 4 -12.82 -7.20 -15.61
CA LEU A 4 -13.73 -6.12 -15.29
C LEU A 4 -13.21 -4.86 -15.99
N HIS A 5 -14.01 -4.32 -16.91
CA HIS A 5 -13.64 -3.13 -17.68
C HIS A 5 -14.76 -2.09 -17.57
N GLY A 6 -14.39 -0.85 -17.38
CA GLY A 6 -15.30 0.28 -17.26
C GLY A 6 -15.06 1.09 -15.98
N TYR A 7 -15.88 2.10 -15.77
CA TYR A 7 -15.85 2.91 -14.56
C TYR A 7 -16.58 2.18 -13.42
N MET A 8 -16.01 2.22 -12.24
CA MET A 8 -16.64 1.79 -11.00
C MET A 8 -16.60 2.96 -10.01
N SER A 9 -17.71 3.23 -9.37
CA SER A 9 -17.78 4.18 -8.26
C SER A 9 -16.96 3.68 -7.07
N GLU A 10 -16.63 4.57 -6.14
CA GLU A 10 -15.93 4.21 -4.92
C GLU A 10 -16.67 3.14 -4.11
N ALA A 11 -18.01 3.25 -4.01
CA ALA A 11 -18.83 2.26 -3.32
C ALA A 11 -18.77 0.88 -3.97
N GLU A 12 -18.77 0.80 -5.31
CA GLU A 12 -18.63 -0.45 -6.06
C GLU A 12 -17.24 -1.06 -5.89
N MET A 13 -16.18 -0.25 -5.92
CA MET A 13 -14.82 -0.71 -5.64
C MET A 13 -14.68 -1.25 -4.20
N GLN A 14 -15.23 -0.55 -3.21
CA GLN A 14 -15.25 -1.02 -1.83
C GLN A 14 -16.08 -2.30 -1.68
N GLY A 15 -17.20 -2.40 -2.41
CA GLY A 15 -18.01 -3.62 -2.50
C GLY A 15 -17.21 -4.79 -3.10
N LEU A 16 -16.44 -4.53 -4.15
CA LEU A 16 -15.58 -5.53 -4.77
C LEU A 16 -14.53 -6.06 -3.79
N TYR A 17 -13.80 -5.18 -3.10
CA TYR A 17 -12.78 -5.59 -2.12
C TYR A 17 -13.36 -6.40 -0.95
N ARG A 18 -14.62 -6.19 -0.58
CA ARG A 18 -15.31 -6.92 0.51
C ARG A 18 -16.14 -8.11 0.02
N HIS A 19 -16.16 -8.35 -1.29
CA HIS A 19 -16.97 -9.43 -1.84
C HIS A 19 -16.44 -10.80 -1.40
N GLU A 20 -17.35 -11.68 -0.94
CA GLU A 20 -16.98 -12.98 -0.35
C GLU A 20 -16.16 -13.91 -1.25
N LYS A 21 -16.30 -13.78 -2.58
CA LYS A 21 -15.52 -14.55 -3.56
C LYS A 21 -14.13 -13.99 -3.82
N ILE A 22 -13.85 -12.74 -3.44
CA ILE A 22 -12.53 -12.14 -3.56
C ILE A 22 -11.72 -12.52 -2.33
N LYS A 23 -10.62 -13.23 -2.52
CA LYS A 23 -9.85 -13.82 -1.43
C LYS A 23 -8.50 -13.14 -1.17
N ALA A 24 -7.98 -12.41 -2.13
CA ALA A 24 -6.73 -11.68 -2.00
C ALA A 24 -6.63 -10.59 -3.06
N PHE A 25 -5.83 -9.58 -2.78
CA PHE A 25 -5.39 -8.59 -3.75
C PHE A 25 -3.95 -8.88 -4.16
N ILE A 26 -3.67 -8.87 -5.46
CA ILE A 26 -2.37 -9.21 -6.03
C ILE A 26 -1.89 -8.03 -6.87
N ASN A 27 -0.70 -7.52 -6.53
CA ASN A 27 -0.01 -6.51 -7.33
C ASN A 27 1.47 -6.85 -7.43
N ILE A 28 1.96 -7.07 -8.64
CA ILE A 28 3.37 -7.31 -8.95
C ILE A 28 3.90 -6.24 -9.91
N ALA A 29 3.35 -5.04 -9.85
CA ALA A 29 3.83 -3.89 -10.62
C ALA A 29 5.30 -3.59 -10.32
N HIS A 30 5.99 -2.98 -11.26
CA HIS A 30 7.40 -2.63 -11.15
C HIS A 30 7.72 -1.59 -10.07
N GLY A 31 6.71 -0.86 -9.61
CA GLY A 31 6.75 0.14 -8.55
C GLY A 31 5.41 0.87 -8.48
N GLU A 32 5.16 1.45 -7.34
CA GLU A 32 3.96 2.25 -7.07
C GLU A 32 4.39 3.56 -6.42
N GLY A 33 3.80 4.67 -6.78
CA GLY A 33 4.02 5.93 -6.07
C GLY A 33 3.62 5.82 -4.61
N TYR A 34 2.42 5.34 -4.35
CA TYR A 34 1.92 4.97 -3.02
C TYR A 34 1.21 3.61 -3.02
N GLY A 35 0.51 3.29 -4.12
CA GLY A 35 -0.26 2.05 -4.26
C GLY A 35 -1.66 2.16 -3.68
N LEU A 36 -2.43 3.20 -4.04
CA LEU A 36 -3.79 3.43 -3.53
C LEU A 36 -4.70 2.20 -3.65
N PRO A 37 -4.74 1.45 -4.77
CA PRO A 37 -5.56 0.24 -4.84
C PRO A 37 -5.14 -0.84 -3.84
N LEU A 38 -3.84 -0.95 -3.55
CA LEU A 38 -3.30 -1.83 -2.51
C LEU A 38 -3.72 -1.38 -1.11
N PHE A 39 -3.66 -0.07 -0.86
CA PHE A 39 -4.06 0.55 0.39
C PHE A 39 -5.55 0.31 0.68
N ASP A 40 -6.42 0.54 -0.31
CA ASP A 40 -7.86 0.31 -0.21
C ASP A 40 -8.21 -1.16 0.05
N ALA A 41 -7.55 -2.08 -0.66
CA ALA A 41 -7.70 -3.51 -0.44
C ALA A 41 -7.22 -3.93 0.96
N ALA A 42 -6.13 -3.34 1.46
CA ALA A 42 -5.60 -3.59 2.80
C ALA A 42 -6.55 -3.07 3.89
N ILE A 43 -7.13 -1.86 3.75
CA ILE A 43 -8.16 -1.33 4.65
C ILE A 43 -9.40 -2.21 4.66
N ALA A 44 -9.78 -2.75 3.51
CA ALA A 44 -10.91 -3.67 3.39
C ALA A 44 -10.65 -5.04 4.04
N GLY A 45 -9.42 -5.32 4.47
CA GLY A 45 -9.03 -6.56 5.14
C GLY A 45 -8.70 -7.70 4.18
N LEU A 46 -8.43 -7.42 2.90
CA LEU A 46 -7.98 -8.43 1.96
C LEU A 46 -6.51 -8.82 2.22
N PRO A 47 -6.17 -10.11 2.20
CA PRO A 47 -4.79 -10.56 2.13
C PRO A 47 -4.09 -9.99 0.90
N ILE A 48 -2.90 -9.42 1.11
CA ILE A 48 -2.09 -8.80 0.06
C ILE A 48 -0.96 -9.71 -0.36
N LEU A 49 -0.76 -9.87 -1.68
CA LEU A 49 0.40 -10.50 -2.29
C LEU A 49 1.08 -9.48 -3.20
N THR A 50 2.31 -9.10 -2.87
CA THR A 50 3.03 -8.07 -3.64
C THR A 50 4.54 -8.17 -3.44
N ILE A 51 5.31 -7.42 -4.23
CA ILE A 51 6.72 -7.16 -3.97
C ILE A 51 6.86 -6.15 -2.82
N GLY A 52 7.90 -6.30 -1.99
CA GLY A 52 8.20 -5.35 -0.91
C GLY A 52 9.13 -4.25 -1.43
N TRP A 53 8.64 -3.39 -2.32
CA TRP A 53 9.38 -2.36 -3.03
C TRP A 53 8.53 -1.12 -3.26
N SER A 54 9.14 0.07 -3.30
CA SER A 54 8.49 1.33 -3.63
C SER A 54 7.52 1.84 -2.55
N GLY A 55 6.67 2.81 -2.86
CA GLY A 55 5.85 3.57 -1.90
C GLY A 55 4.86 2.74 -1.09
N GLN A 56 4.38 1.62 -1.61
CA GLN A 56 3.50 0.74 -0.83
C GLN A 56 4.14 0.18 0.45
N CYS A 57 5.47 0.22 0.57
CA CYS A 57 6.17 -0.24 1.76
C CYS A 57 5.85 0.60 3.00
N ASP A 58 5.36 1.83 2.86
CA ASP A 58 5.04 2.71 3.96
C ASP A 58 3.94 2.14 4.87
N PHE A 59 2.90 1.55 4.28
CA PHE A 59 1.79 0.98 5.03
C PHE A 59 1.81 -0.54 5.17
N LEU A 60 2.54 -1.27 4.30
CA LEU A 60 2.60 -2.73 4.36
C LEU A 60 3.41 -3.29 5.52
N TYR A 61 4.24 -2.46 6.15
CA TYR A 61 5.06 -2.85 7.30
C TYR A 61 4.55 -2.22 8.59
N VAL A 62 4.29 -3.07 9.57
CA VAL A 62 3.79 -2.68 10.89
C VAL A 62 4.93 -2.73 11.91
N ASN A 63 4.96 -1.77 12.81
CA ASN A 63 5.89 -1.77 13.93
C ASN A 63 5.42 -2.75 15.01
N GLU A 64 6.20 -3.77 15.29
CA GLU A 64 5.96 -4.74 16.36
C GLU A 64 7.13 -4.74 17.35
N LYS A 65 6.84 -4.99 18.61
CA LYS A 65 7.88 -5.28 19.61
C LYS A 65 8.29 -6.73 19.50
N ASN A 66 9.57 -7.01 19.34
CA ASN A 66 10.08 -8.37 19.40
C ASN A 66 10.05 -8.90 20.84
N LYS A 67 10.37 -10.19 21.04
CA LYS A 67 10.43 -10.83 22.36
C LYS A 67 11.36 -10.14 23.36
N LYS A 68 12.29 -9.29 22.90
CA LYS A 68 13.22 -8.51 23.72
C LYS A 68 12.77 -7.04 23.87
N GLY A 69 11.54 -6.70 23.52
CA GLY A 69 10.98 -5.34 23.65
C GLY A 69 11.48 -4.32 22.60
N LYS A 70 12.35 -4.73 21.65
CA LYS A 70 12.84 -3.83 20.59
C LYS A 70 11.83 -3.72 19.45
N ASN A 71 11.62 -2.51 18.95
CA ASN A 71 10.78 -2.26 17.78
C ASN A 71 11.39 -2.94 16.53
N ARG A 72 10.54 -3.60 15.76
CA ARG A 72 10.86 -4.24 14.49
C ARG A 72 9.74 -3.97 13.49
N LYS A 73 10.08 -3.51 12.30
CA LYS A 73 9.16 -3.47 11.17
C LYS A 73 8.92 -4.89 10.64
N LYS A 74 7.66 -5.32 10.56
CA LYS A 74 7.26 -6.62 10.03
C LYS A 74 6.23 -6.46 8.94
N GLY A 75 6.50 -7.01 7.75
CA GLY A 75 5.55 -7.01 6.65
C GLY A 75 4.30 -7.82 6.98
N LYS A 76 3.13 -7.25 6.74
CA LYS A 76 1.82 -7.89 6.91
C LYS A 76 1.21 -8.26 5.56
N PHE A 77 2.02 -8.81 4.68
CA PHE A 77 1.66 -9.23 3.33
C PHE A 77 2.48 -10.45 2.92
N LEU A 78 2.03 -11.18 1.92
CA LEU A 78 2.80 -12.27 1.31
C LEU A 78 3.75 -11.67 0.28
N LYS A 79 5.03 -11.70 0.62
CA LYS A 79 6.09 -11.09 -0.18
C LYS A 79 6.47 -11.98 -1.37
N VAL A 80 6.58 -11.36 -2.54
CA VAL A 80 7.19 -11.94 -3.73
C VAL A 80 8.61 -11.40 -3.87
N ASP A 81 9.58 -12.27 -4.14
CA ASP A 81 10.95 -11.86 -4.42
C ASP A 81 11.04 -11.16 -5.78
N PHE A 82 11.96 -10.21 -5.87
CA PHE A 82 12.18 -9.42 -7.06
C PHE A 82 13.66 -9.16 -7.31
N SER A 83 13.99 -8.69 -8.51
CA SER A 83 15.29 -8.14 -8.86
C SER A 83 15.09 -6.74 -9.41
N VAL A 84 15.98 -5.82 -9.06
CA VAL A 84 16.00 -4.47 -9.65
C VAL A 84 16.89 -4.54 -10.89
N LEU A 85 16.34 -4.22 -12.04
CA LEU A 85 16.98 -4.32 -13.35
C LEU A 85 16.70 -3.05 -14.17
N PRO A 86 17.55 -2.72 -15.15
CA PRO A 86 17.28 -1.64 -16.09
C PRO A 86 15.92 -1.82 -16.78
N VAL A 87 15.25 -0.71 -17.01
CA VAL A 87 13.99 -0.69 -17.77
C VAL A 87 14.23 -1.13 -19.21
N GLN A 88 13.29 -1.90 -19.77
CA GLN A 88 13.37 -2.33 -21.16
C GLN A 88 13.36 -1.12 -22.11
N LYS A 89 14.12 -1.23 -23.22
CA LYS A 89 14.26 -0.14 -24.19
C LYS A 89 12.91 0.34 -24.75
N GLU A 90 11.99 -0.58 -24.91
CA GLU A 90 10.64 -0.35 -25.44
C GLU A 90 9.77 0.50 -24.51
N ALA A 91 10.13 0.57 -23.20
CA ALA A 91 9.45 1.38 -22.20
C ALA A 91 10.13 2.73 -21.96
N HIS A 92 11.24 3.04 -22.63
CA HIS A 92 11.88 4.34 -22.50
C HIS A 92 10.96 5.44 -23.03
N TRP A 93 10.82 6.48 -22.23
CA TRP A 93 10.02 7.65 -22.56
C TRP A 93 10.76 8.90 -22.08
N GLN A 94 11.30 9.65 -23.04
CA GLN A 94 12.12 10.84 -22.77
C GLN A 94 11.42 11.81 -21.81
N GLY A 95 12.13 12.22 -20.78
CA GLY A 95 11.61 13.10 -19.72
C GLY A 95 10.72 12.40 -18.68
N VAL A 96 10.44 11.10 -18.82
CA VAL A 96 9.58 10.33 -17.91
C VAL A 96 10.26 9.05 -17.45
N ILE A 97 10.70 8.20 -18.39
CA ILE A 97 11.40 6.94 -18.11
C ILE A 97 12.72 6.97 -18.87
N GLU A 98 13.75 7.43 -18.21
CA GLU A 98 15.08 7.59 -18.80
C GLU A 98 15.80 6.25 -18.96
N PRO A 99 16.79 6.14 -19.89
CA PRO A 99 17.50 4.90 -20.18
C PRO A 99 18.26 4.29 -18.98
N ASP A 100 18.62 5.09 -17.99
CA ASP A 100 19.28 4.66 -16.75
C ASP A 100 18.31 4.29 -15.61
N SER A 101 17.01 4.43 -15.87
CA SER A 101 15.96 4.05 -14.91
C SER A 101 15.97 2.56 -14.63
N GLN A 102 15.57 2.19 -13.41
CA GLN A 102 15.51 0.81 -12.95
C GLN A 102 14.12 0.47 -12.39
N TRP A 103 13.66 -0.73 -12.68
CA TRP A 103 12.40 -1.27 -12.18
C TRP A 103 12.61 -2.54 -11.38
N ALA A 104 11.69 -2.81 -10.45
CA ALA A 104 11.63 -4.08 -9.75
C ALA A 104 10.84 -5.09 -10.59
N PHE A 105 11.45 -6.24 -10.88
CA PHE A 105 10.85 -7.35 -11.62
C PHE A 105 10.59 -8.50 -10.67
N ALA A 106 9.32 -8.87 -10.50
CA ALA A 106 8.93 -10.02 -9.69
C ALA A 106 9.53 -11.32 -10.24
N LYS A 107 10.10 -12.15 -9.36
CA LYS A 107 10.63 -13.46 -9.76
C LYS A 107 9.48 -14.45 -9.95
N GLU A 108 9.34 -14.99 -11.15
CA GLU A 108 8.25 -15.89 -11.54
C GLU A 108 8.09 -17.09 -10.58
N GLY A 109 9.20 -17.74 -10.22
CA GLY A 109 9.17 -18.88 -9.30
C GLY A 109 8.65 -18.50 -7.90
N SER A 110 9.10 -17.35 -7.37
CA SER A 110 8.63 -16.81 -6.09
C SER A 110 7.15 -16.46 -6.15
N TYR A 111 6.71 -15.82 -7.24
CA TYR A 111 5.30 -15.48 -7.45
C TYR A 111 4.39 -16.72 -7.49
N LYS A 112 4.78 -17.75 -8.29
CA LYS A 112 4.03 -19.01 -8.36
C LYS A 112 3.95 -19.72 -7.00
N MET A 113 5.03 -19.74 -6.24
CA MET A 113 5.03 -20.30 -4.87
C MET A 113 4.13 -19.49 -3.94
N ALA A 114 4.20 -18.15 -4.00
CA ALA A 114 3.38 -17.29 -3.20
C ALA A 114 1.88 -17.48 -3.49
N LEU A 115 1.48 -17.61 -4.76
CA LEU A 115 0.08 -17.91 -5.11
C LEU A 115 -0.41 -19.23 -4.49
N ARG A 116 0.39 -20.29 -4.59
CA ARG A 116 0.05 -21.60 -3.98
C ARG A 116 -0.07 -21.48 -2.46
N LYS A 117 0.84 -20.75 -1.84
CA LYS A 117 0.87 -20.51 -0.41
C LYS A 117 -0.35 -19.68 0.04
N MET A 118 -0.68 -18.60 -0.68
CA MET A 118 -1.88 -17.81 -0.43
C MET A 118 -3.15 -18.68 -0.45
N LYS A 119 -3.26 -19.58 -1.43
CA LYS A 119 -4.39 -20.51 -1.54
C LYS A 119 -4.44 -21.51 -0.39
N ASN A 120 -3.32 -22.14 -0.05
CA ASN A 120 -3.28 -23.27 0.89
C ASN A 120 -3.32 -22.82 2.36
N GLU A 121 -2.76 -21.64 2.65
CA GLU A 121 -2.61 -21.09 4.00
C GLU A 121 -3.43 -19.80 4.15
N HIS A 122 -4.53 -19.65 3.43
CA HIS A 122 -5.31 -18.40 3.35
C HIS A 122 -5.67 -17.84 4.73
N HIS A 123 -6.02 -18.69 5.69
CA HIS A 123 -6.36 -18.28 7.07
C HIS A 123 -5.22 -17.52 7.77
N VAL A 124 -3.97 -17.88 7.50
CA VAL A 124 -2.79 -17.17 8.04
C VAL A 124 -2.72 -15.75 7.50
N TYR A 125 -2.90 -15.61 6.18
CA TYR A 125 -2.84 -14.31 5.52
C TYR A 125 -4.06 -13.43 5.83
N LEU A 126 -5.21 -14.03 6.10
CA LEU A 126 -6.37 -13.31 6.60
C LEU A 126 -6.10 -12.70 8.00
N GLY A 127 -5.42 -13.43 8.88
CA GLY A 127 -4.96 -12.89 10.16
C GLY A 127 -4.01 -11.70 9.98
N MET A 128 -3.03 -11.83 9.07
CA MET A 128 -2.11 -10.73 8.74
C MET A 128 -2.84 -9.51 8.14
N ALA A 129 -3.83 -9.73 7.29
CA ALA A 129 -4.65 -8.67 6.69
C ALA A 129 -5.47 -7.92 7.74
N THR A 130 -6.02 -8.63 8.73
CA THR A 130 -6.74 -8.02 9.87
C THR A 130 -5.81 -7.12 10.69
N GLU A 131 -4.59 -7.56 10.97
CA GLU A 131 -3.60 -6.76 11.69
C GLU A 131 -3.16 -5.54 10.86
N LEU A 132 -2.99 -5.71 9.55
CA LEU A 132 -2.64 -4.63 8.63
C LEU A 132 -3.75 -3.57 8.58
N ALA A 133 -5.00 -3.99 8.38
CA ALA A 133 -6.16 -3.10 8.34
C ALA A 133 -6.30 -2.27 9.63
N LYS A 134 -6.05 -2.91 10.79
CA LYS A 134 -6.03 -2.22 12.07
C LYS A 134 -4.93 -1.16 12.12
N SER A 135 -3.70 -1.54 11.77
CA SER A 135 -2.55 -0.63 11.76
C SER A 135 -2.76 0.56 10.82
N ILE A 136 -3.34 0.33 9.63
CA ILE A 136 -3.64 1.42 8.69
C ILE A 136 -4.65 2.38 9.29
N LYS A 137 -5.73 1.89 9.89
CA LYS A 137 -6.75 2.74 10.52
C LYS A 137 -6.19 3.56 11.68
N GLU A 138 -5.23 3.01 12.43
CA GLU A 138 -4.61 3.70 13.56
C GLU A 138 -3.57 4.75 13.12
N ASN A 139 -2.79 4.48 12.07
CA ASN A 139 -1.63 5.31 11.73
C ASN A 139 -1.82 6.17 10.47
N PHE A 140 -2.84 5.88 9.64
CA PHE A 140 -3.09 6.56 8.38
C PHE A 140 -4.51 7.12 8.31
N SER A 141 -5.20 7.29 9.46
CA SER A 141 -6.43 8.08 9.53
C SER A 141 -6.11 9.57 9.30
N GLU A 142 -7.10 10.32 8.87
CA GLU A 142 -6.97 11.77 8.70
C GLU A 142 -6.45 12.45 9.97
N ASP A 143 -6.98 12.05 11.14
CA ASP A 143 -6.53 12.57 12.43
C ASP A 143 -5.07 12.21 12.73
N ALA A 144 -4.64 10.97 12.48
CA ALA A 144 -3.26 10.54 12.70
C ALA A 144 -2.29 11.31 11.78
N ILE A 145 -2.63 11.44 10.49
CA ILE A 145 -1.82 12.19 9.53
C ILE A 145 -1.77 13.67 9.89
N ASN A 146 -2.89 14.26 10.31
CA ASN A 146 -2.92 15.65 10.76
C ASN A 146 -2.03 15.86 11.98
N GLN A 147 -2.06 14.97 12.96
CA GLN A 147 -1.23 15.08 14.16
C GLN A 147 0.26 14.88 13.89
N GLU A 148 0.64 13.90 13.07
CA GLU A 148 2.06 13.60 12.82
C GLU A 148 2.70 14.49 11.78
N LEU A 149 1.99 14.85 10.71
CA LEU A 149 2.57 15.56 9.58
C LEU A 149 2.18 17.03 9.53
N TYR A 150 0.92 17.39 9.72
CA TYR A 150 0.46 18.76 9.51
C TYR A 150 0.59 19.65 10.74
N LEU A 151 0.24 19.18 11.93
CA LEU A 151 0.33 19.98 13.13
C LEU A 151 1.76 20.49 13.45
N PRO A 152 2.83 19.71 13.27
CA PRO A 152 4.19 20.22 13.48
C PRO A 152 4.55 21.37 12.54
N PHE A 153 4.01 21.39 11.32
CA PHE A 153 4.21 22.49 10.36
C PHE A 153 3.28 23.68 10.62
N CYS A 154 2.09 23.44 11.20
CA CYS A 154 1.12 24.48 11.53
C CYS A 154 1.50 25.31 12.77
N THR A 155 2.51 24.91 13.53
CA THR A 155 2.99 25.64 14.71
C THR A 155 4.04 26.70 14.36
N THR A 156 4.44 26.85 13.09
CA THR A 156 5.25 27.98 12.66
C THR A 156 4.39 29.24 12.56
N LYS A 157 4.93 30.38 13.04
CA LYS A 157 4.24 31.69 13.14
C LYS A 157 3.49 32.14 11.88
N GLU A 158 3.88 31.67 10.70
CA GLU A 158 3.27 32.04 9.42
C GLU A 158 1.90 31.38 9.17
N MET A 159 1.64 30.18 9.70
CA MET A 159 0.34 29.53 9.55
C MET A 159 -0.73 29.99 10.55
N VAL A 160 -0.33 30.58 11.65
CA VAL A 160 -1.26 31.21 12.60
C VAL A 160 -1.96 32.40 11.95
N TYR A 161 -1.32 33.08 10.99
CA TYR A 161 -1.90 34.21 10.25
C TYR A 161 -3.05 33.80 9.31
N THR A 162 -3.00 32.63 8.72
CA THR A 162 -4.06 32.16 7.79
C THR A 162 -5.33 31.72 8.55
N LYS A 163 -5.22 31.20 9.78
CA LYS A 163 -6.39 30.87 10.60
C LYS A 163 -7.11 32.08 11.17
N ALA A 164 -6.39 33.19 11.44
CA ALA A 164 -6.98 34.43 11.95
C ALA A 164 -7.79 35.19 10.88
N ASN A 165 -7.50 34.99 9.58
CA ASN A 165 -8.15 35.71 8.49
C ASN A 165 -9.35 34.96 7.86
N ASN A 166 -9.64 33.72 8.25
CA ASN A 166 -10.79 32.96 7.76
C ASN A 166 -12.06 33.08 8.63
N ASN A 167 -12.06 33.97 9.61
CA ASN A 167 -13.27 34.32 10.37
C ASN A 167 -14.00 35.52 9.72
N TYR A 168 -14.20 35.48 8.40
CA TYR A 168 -15.20 36.35 7.78
C TYR A 168 -16.51 35.59 7.64
N THR A 169 -17.40 35.88 8.54
CA THR A 169 -18.85 35.69 8.52
C THR A 169 -19.47 36.06 7.19
N HIS A 170 -20.30 35.18 6.70
CA HIS A 170 -21.49 35.54 5.93
C HIS A 170 -22.74 35.19 6.73
#